data_d43347551887387e08f4780d199e2bcc
#
_entry.id   d43347551887387e08f4780d199e2bcc
#
_cell.length_a   1.000
_cell.length_b   1.000
_cell.length_c   1.000
_cell.angle_alpha   90.00
_cell.angle_beta   90.00
_cell.angle_gamma   90.00
#
_symmetry.space_group_name_H-M   'P 1'
#
loop_
_entity.id
_entity.type
_entity.pdbx_description
1 polymer ?
#
loop_
_entity_poly.entity_id
_entity_poly.type
_entity_poly.pdbx_seq_one_letter_code
_entity_poly.pdbx_strand_id
1 'polypeptide(L)'
;MAQIVSREIDTVAAVIDSSDSQGIARTAQARFERRRIRYFPLILGSASGACDERVGRFCSWYDEGDWYPRPELVQAEELREELLVLLDSIQALLPGDGWLLGQRVWYLSEARRWEEALEVARSCGTAEPWWCAALEGFSLHGLQRYVEADQAFSIAIDRMDNEQSLRWRVPRWVIDDDGKNALKKVETSSESLDNLLEHLWMLADPLYLVEGNDRKTSHYARWTVAKIRKEAKNPYRISWGNDLDELTIRHGWELGWDRTSDVGFTTVEHVIGHKHPEGRDYMPPGKALTTPSLATPEDLRADVERPRSLYAPAYAPVLLPMEGQVALFPRGSRVVVVGTHFLPEDTTRHVGHNHPIPWLDPGTQDGMLDRAGIFLVPLDGARIKSAQRIGHTEGALSIEVPSGSYVLSTETWSPSKRRAGRLRMGFESRPVPEDVASLSDILMLRPSSEEPELLEAALPQALKQAEILTGQTFAIAWEVSGLGFRSETLLFEVSVSQINRGVLRQIGEFLRITKPTRPLRLSWEEPGPPNPSPLFRYLNLDLPNLKAGKYEVRLVLKTVGRADAVSARVFSVQER
;
A
#
# COMPACT_ATOMS: atom_id res chain seq x y z
N MET A 1 24.84 -42.60 12.56
CA MET A 1 24.94 -41.67 11.40
C MET A 1 25.61 -40.36 11.76
N ALA A 2 25.28 -39.66 12.84
CA ALA A 2 25.91 -38.39 13.22
C ALA A 2 27.45 -38.44 13.40
N GLN A 3 28.02 -39.53 13.83
CA GLN A 3 29.49 -39.69 14.02
C GLN A 3 30.28 -39.89 12.73
N ILE A 4 29.66 -40.33 11.64
CA ILE A 4 30.35 -40.50 10.34
C ILE A 4 30.42 -39.16 9.62
N VAL A 5 29.36 -38.36 9.70
CA VAL A 5 29.31 -36.99 9.11
C VAL A 5 30.32 -36.08 9.82
N SER A 6 30.43 -36.16 11.15
CA SER A 6 31.41 -35.37 11.90
C SER A 6 32.86 -35.66 11.49
N ARG A 7 33.22 -36.91 11.20
CA ARG A 7 34.58 -37.28 10.81
C ARG A 7 34.97 -36.85 9.39
N GLU A 8 34.02 -36.79 8.45
CA GLU A 8 34.30 -36.25 7.10
C GLU A 8 34.45 -34.73 7.14
N ILE A 9 33.68 -34.03 7.97
CA ILE A 9 33.79 -32.56 8.13
C ILE A 9 35.13 -32.18 8.77
N ASP A 10 35.58 -32.88 9.80
CA ASP A 10 36.88 -32.63 10.47
C ASP A 10 38.09 -32.90 9.56
N THR A 11 37.95 -33.79 8.55
CA THR A 11 39.04 -34.10 7.62
C THR A 11 39.12 -33.08 6.47
N VAL A 12 38.03 -32.42 6.11
CA VAL A 12 37.99 -31.36 5.09
C VAL A 12 38.48 -30.02 5.65
N ALA A 13 38.24 -29.76 6.94
CA ALA A 13 38.66 -28.48 7.56
C ALA A 13 40.20 -28.35 7.74
N ALA A 14 40.97 -29.44 7.63
CA ALA A 14 42.39 -29.44 7.98
C ALA A 14 43.37 -29.06 6.83
N VAL A 15 42.89 -28.81 5.58
CA VAL A 15 43.80 -28.56 4.41
C VAL A 15 43.20 -27.60 3.38
N ILE A 16 42.40 -26.64 3.78
CA ILE A 16 41.87 -25.65 2.82
C ILE A 16 42.73 -24.38 2.89
N ASP A 17 43.57 -24.17 1.85
CA ASP A 17 44.24 -22.88 1.63
C ASP A 17 43.18 -21.80 1.42
N SER A 18 43.34 -20.62 2.05
CA SER A 18 42.40 -19.51 1.99
C SER A 18 42.08 -19.07 0.56
N SER A 19 42.99 -19.27 -0.38
CA SER A 19 42.82 -18.95 -1.79
C SER A 19 41.81 -19.85 -2.53
N ASP A 20 41.54 -21.06 -2.05
CA ASP A 20 40.59 -22.02 -2.66
C ASP A 20 39.22 -22.02 -1.96
N SER A 21 39.14 -21.49 -0.73
CA SER A 21 37.94 -21.51 0.10
C SER A 21 36.73 -20.84 -0.57
N GLN A 22 36.92 -19.70 -1.25
CA GLN A 22 35.85 -19.02 -1.99
C GLN A 22 35.39 -19.85 -3.19
N GLY A 23 36.30 -20.51 -3.91
CA GLY A 23 35.97 -21.42 -5.01
C GLY A 23 35.13 -22.61 -4.55
N ILE A 24 35.43 -23.17 -3.37
CA ILE A 24 34.66 -24.25 -2.76
C ILE A 24 33.25 -23.78 -2.43
N ALA A 25 33.09 -22.60 -1.82
CA ALA A 25 31.79 -22.03 -1.48
C ALA A 25 30.92 -21.81 -2.72
N ARG A 26 31.49 -21.21 -3.78
CA ARG A 26 30.81 -21.00 -5.07
C ARG A 26 30.40 -22.31 -5.74
N THR A 27 31.25 -23.33 -5.65
CA THR A 27 30.96 -24.66 -6.19
C THR A 27 29.83 -25.35 -5.41
N ALA A 28 29.84 -25.23 -4.09
CA ALA A 28 28.80 -25.79 -3.22
C ALA A 28 27.45 -25.12 -3.50
N GLN A 29 27.42 -23.79 -3.57
CA GLN A 29 26.24 -23.02 -3.92
C GLN A 29 25.69 -23.44 -5.29
N ALA A 30 26.54 -23.55 -6.29
CA ALA A 30 26.13 -24.00 -7.63
C ALA A 30 25.62 -25.46 -7.65
N ARG A 31 26.16 -26.33 -6.77
CA ARG A 31 25.68 -27.70 -6.61
C ARG A 31 24.30 -27.73 -5.96
N PHE A 32 24.10 -26.95 -4.90
CA PHE A 32 22.81 -26.80 -4.24
C PHE A 32 21.73 -26.36 -5.23
N GLU A 33 21.96 -25.27 -5.97
CA GLU A 33 20.98 -24.74 -6.94
C GLU A 33 20.60 -25.76 -8.01
N ARG A 34 21.57 -26.58 -8.47
CA ARG A 34 21.28 -27.65 -9.44
C ARG A 34 20.51 -28.83 -8.83
N ARG A 35 20.77 -29.15 -7.56
CA ARG A 35 20.17 -30.32 -6.92
C ARG A 35 18.75 -30.03 -6.45
N ARG A 36 18.49 -28.83 -5.87
CA ARG A 36 17.19 -28.49 -5.31
C ARG A 36 16.07 -28.47 -6.35
N ILE A 37 16.36 -28.17 -7.61
CA ILE A 37 15.36 -28.17 -8.70
C ILE A 37 14.63 -29.53 -8.80
N ARG A 38 15.27 -30.63 -8.47
CA ARG A 38 14.66 -31.98 -8.52
C ARG A 38 13.52 -32.13 -7.51
N TYR A 39 13.51 -31.30 -6.50
CA TYR A 39 12.52 -31.32 -5.41
C TYR A 39 11.42 -30.26 -5.57
N PHE A 40 11.49 -29.46 -6.64
CA PHE A 40 10.40 -28.56 -6.96
C PHE A 40 9.16 -29.34 -7.41
N PRO A 41 7.94 -28.91 -7.02
CA PRO A 41 6.71 -29.51 -7.51
C PRO A 41 6.68 -29.57 -9.03
N LEU A 42 6.21 -30.68 -9.59
CA LEU A 42 6.04 -30.84 -11.03
C LEU A 42 4.61 -30.50 -11.42
N ILE A 43 4.45 -29.52 -12.30
CA ILE A 43 3.20 -29.15 -12.92
C ILE A 43 3.16 -29.78 -14.32
N LEU A 44 2.12 -30.56 -14.61
CA LEU A 44 1.88 -31.09 -15.94
C LEU A 44 1.15 -30.02 -16.77
N GLY A 45 1.82 -29.51 -17.78
CA GLY A 45 1.26 -28.53 -18.70
C GLY A 45 2.33 -27.66 -19.35
N SER A 46 2.01 -27.10 -20.49
CA SER A 46 2.91 -26.16 -21.18
C SER A 46 2.83 -24.79 -20.50
N ALA A 47 3.96 -24.20 -20.18
CA ALA A 47 4.08 -22.77 -19.79
C ALA A 47 3.82 -21.82 -21.00
N SER A 48 3.15 -22.31 -22.05
CA SER A 48 2.99 -21.64 -23.35
C SER A 48 1.82 -20.67 -23.43
N GLY A 49 1.25 -20.24 -22.31
CA GLY A 49 0.24 -19.17 -22.27
C GLY A 49 0.85 -17.80 -22.60
N ALA A 50 0.07 -16.89 -23.18
CA ALA A 50 0.46 -15.50 -23.30
C ALA A 50 0.68 -14.92 -21.89
N CYS A 51 1.83 -14.29 -21.64
CA CYS A 51 2.04 -13.55 -20.39
C CYS A 51 1.46 -12.14 -20.49
N ASP A 52 1.13 -11.55 -19.34
CA ASP A 52 0.62 -10.19 -19.27
C ASP A 52 1.69 -9.17 -19.68
N GLU A 53 2.93 -9.45 -19.31
CA GLU A 53 4.06 -8.61 -19.66
C GLU A 53 5.33 -9.44 -19.88
N ARG A 54 6.18 -8.98 -20.81
CA ARG A 54 7.51 -9.55 -21.02
C ARG A 54 8.59 -8.60 -20.52
N VAL A 55 9.36 -9.06 -19.54
CA VAL A 55 10.55 -8.36 -19.02
C VAL A 55 11.79 -9.10 -19.52
N GLY A 56 12.43 -8.57 -20.58
CA GLY A 56 13.56 -9.23 -21.23
C GLY A 56 13.26 -10.67 -21.65
N ARG A 57 13.92 -11.64 -21.03
CA ARG A 57 13.75 -13.09 -21.30
C ARG A 57 12.56 -13.71 -20.59
N PHE A 58 11.91 -13.00 -19.66
CA PHE A 58 10.87 -13.55 -18.79
C PHE A 58 9.47 -13.09 -19.15
N CYS A 59 8.52 -13.98 -18.99
CA CYS A 59 7.11 -13.66 -18.86
C CYS A 59 6.78 -13.32 -17.41
N SER A 60 5.92 -12.33 -17.22
CA SER A 60 5.33 -11.99 -15.93
C SER A 60 3.80 -12.03 -16.06
N TRP A 61 3.16 -12.63 -15.07
CA TRP A 61 1.71 -12.62 -14.90
C TRP A 61 1.37 -11.73 -13.71
N TYR A 62 0.32 -10.93 -13.84
CA TYR A 62 -0.14 -10.05 -12.77
C TYR A 62 -1.01 -10.80 -11.77
N ASP A 63 -1.66 -11.86 -12.25
CA ASP A 63 -2.44 -12.78 -11.45
C ASP A 63 -1.91 -14.20 -11.68
N GLU A 64 -1.45 -14.84 -10.62
CA GLU A 64 -0.97 -16.22 -10.66
C GLU A 64 -2.08 -17.24 -10.37
N GLY A 65 -3.35 -16.80 -10.38
CA GLY A 65 -4.53 -17.65 -10.19
C GLY A 65 -4.55 -18.34 -8.82
N ASP A 66 -4.81 -19.66 -8.82
CA ASP A 66 -4.88 -20.47 -7.59
C ASP A 66 -3.52 -20.93 -7.07
N TRP A 67 -2.41 -20.38 -7.59
CA TRP A 67 -1.10 -20.75 -7.09
C TRP A 67 -0.91 -20.29 -5.64
N TYR A 68 -0.46 -21.20 -4.81
CA TYR A 68 -0.01 -20.89 -3.45
C TYR A 68 1.31 -21.59 -3.17
N PRO A 69 2.18 -20.98 -2.36
CA PRO A 69 3.46 -21.57 -2.03
C PRO A 69 3.23 -22.88 -1.22
N ARG A 70 3.84 -23.95 -1.68
CA ARG A 70 3.80 -25.26 -1.01
C ARG A 70 4.94 -25.38 -0.02
N PRO A 71 4.78 -26.16 1.06
CA PRO A 71 5.91 -26.51 1.92
C PRO A 71 7.03 -27.12 1.08
N GLU A 72 8.24 -26.73 1.39
CA GLU A 72 9.42 -27.32 0.75
C GLU A 72 9.56 -28.80 1.17
N LEU A 73 10.12 -29.62 0.28
CA LEU A 73 10.39 -31.00 0.65
C LEU A 73 11.61 -31.08 1.57
N VAL A 74 11.56 -31.97 2.56
CA VAL A 74 12.61 -32.16 3.58
C VAL A 74 14.01 -32.33 2.94
N GLN A 75 14.10 -32.99 1.79
CA GLN A 75 15.38 -33.19 1.09
C GLN A 75 15.97 -31.86 0.57
N ALA A 76 15.14 -30.89 0.22
CA ALA A 76 15.65 -29.57 -0.20
C ALA A 76 16.06 -28.74 1.02
N GLU A 77 15.33 -28.87 2.13
CA GLU A 77 15.70 -28.27 3.42
C GLU A 77 17.05 -28.83 3.92
N GLU A 78 17.23 -30.15 3.92
CA GLU A 78 18.50 -30.80 4.28
C GLU A 78 19.68 -30.32 3.42
N LEU A 79 19.49 -30.21 2.10
CA LEU A 79 20.53 -29.68 1.20
C LEU A 79 20.89 -28.23 1.51
N ARG A 80 19.92 -27.41 1.93
CA ARG A 80 20.16 -26.02 2.33
C ARG A 80 20.93 -25.96 3.64
N GLU A 81 20.60 -26.80 4.61
CA GLU A 81 21.34 -26.88 5.86
C GLU A 81 22.79 -27.33 5.64
N GLU A 82 23.03 -28.35 4.79
CA GLU A 82 24.39 -28.73 4.38
C GLU A 82 25.17 -27.54 3.78
N LEU A 83 24.52 -26.75 2.92
CA LEU A 83 25.13 -25.56 2.34
C LEU A 83 25.41 -24.50 3.41
N LEU A 84 24.45 -24.19 4.29
CA LEU A 84 24.60 -23.19 5.36
C LEU A 84 25.76 -23.53 6.31
N VAL A 85 25.89 -24.80 6.74
CA VAL A 85 27.01 -25.28 7.58
C VAL A 85 28.36 -25.07 6.87
N LEU A 86 28.43 -25.38 5.58
CA LEU A 86 29.66 -25.18 4.80
C LEU A 86 29.99 -23.70 4.65
N LEU A 87 29.01 -22.85 4.29
CA LEU A 87 29.21 -21.41 4.15
C LEU A 87 29.65 -20.78 5.49
N ASP A 88 29.09 -21.23 6.61
CA ASP A 88 29.49 -20.79 7.94
C ASP A 88 30.96 -21.12 8.24
N SER A 89 31.36 -22.36 7.97
CA SER A 89 32.74 -22.82 8.17
C SER A 89 33.74 -22.02 7.32
N ILE A 90 33.38 -21.72 6.07
CA ILE A 90 34.22 -20.92 5.18
C ILE A 90 34.24 -19.44 5.60
N GLN A 91 33.11 -18.91 6.09
CA GLN A 91 33.00 -17.53 6.58
C GLN A 91 33.97 -17.28 7.75
N ALA A 92 34.19 -18.28 8.62
CA ALA A 92 35.15 -18.20 9.72
C ALA A 92 36.60 -18.02 9.21
N LEU A 93 36.92 -18.51 8.00
CA LEU A 93 38.21 -18.33 7.34
C LEU A 93 38.29 -17.02 6.55
N LEU A 94 37.17 -16.51 6.05
CA LEU A 94 37.04 -15.34 5.20
C LEU A 94 36.01 -14.34 5.76
N PRO A 95 36.22 -13.76 6.94
CA PRO A 95 35.20 -12.97 7.65
C PRO A 95 34.78 -11.69 6.94
N GLY A 96 35.56 -11.20 5.97
CA GLY A 96 35.26 -10.01 5.18
C GLY A 96 34.71 -10.28 3.78
N ASP A 97 34.44 -11.54 3.43
CA ASP A 97 33.92 -11.87 2.10
C ASP A 97 32.43 -11.49 1.97
N GLY A 98 32.16 -10.41 1.26
CA GLY A 98 30.80 -9.88 1.07
C GLY A 98 29.89 -10.83 0.28
N TRP A 99 30.45 -11.68 -0.61
CA TRP A 99 29.67 -12.68 -1.34
C TRP A 99 29.18 -13.79 -0.39
N LEU A 100 30.06 -14.32 0.46
CA LEU A 100 29.70 -15.32 1.49
C LEU A 100 28.62 -14.81 2.43
N LEU A 101 28.80 -13.59 2.95
CA LEU A 101 27.82 -12.94 3.81
C LEU A 101 26.45 -12.85 3.12
N GLY A 102 26.43 -12.36 1.88
CA GLY A 102 25.19 -12.27 1.11
C GLY A 102 24.51 -13.62 0.89
N GLN A 103 25.29 -14.69 0.56
CA GLN A 103 24.71 -16.01 0.38
C GLN A 103 24.17 -16.61 1.69
N ARG A 104 24.87 -16.44 2.82
CA ARG A 104 24.36 -16.90 4.13
C ARG A 104 23.06 -16.20 4.49
N VAL A 105 23.03 -14.88 4.40
CA VAL A 105 21.80 -14.09 4.67
C VAL A 105 20.66 -14.53 3.76
N TRP A 106 20.94 -14.76 2.47
CA TRP A 106 19.92 -15.22 1.53
C TRP A 106 19.35 -16.59 1.89
N TYR A 107 20.19 -17.62 2.09
CA TYR A 107 19.70 -18.97 2.39
C TYR A 107 19.08 -19.09 3.78
N LEU A 108 19.49 -18.28 4.75
CA LEU A 108 18.81 -18.13 6.03
C LEU A 108 17.42 -17.50 5.85
N SER A 109 17.29 -16.49 5.00
CA SER A 109 15.98 -15.88 4.69
C SER A 109 15.04 -16.84 3.97
N GLU A 110 15.54 -17.66 3.03
CA GLU A 110 14.76 -18.74 2.41
C GLU A 110 14.29 -19.78 3.46
N ALA A 111 15.14 -20.08 4.47
CA ALA A 111 14.79 -20.94 5.61
C ALA A 111 13.92 -20.22 6.67
N ARG A 112 13.60 -18.93 6.50
CA ARG A 112 12.86 -18.06 7.44
C ARG A 112 13.53 -17.82 8.77
N ARG A 113 14.80 -18.06 8.83
CA ARG A 113 15.67 -17.81 9.99
C ARG A 113 16.13 -16.36 9.99
N TRP A 114 15.18 -15.43 9.99
CA TRP A 114 15.43 -13.98 9.82
C TRP A 114 16.29 -13.39 10.93
N GLU A 115 16.12 -13.83 12.19
CA GLU A 115 16.96 -13.35 13.30
C GLU A 115 18.41 -13.78 13.11
N GLU A 116 18.65 -15.02 12.67
CA GLU A 116 20.01 -15.49 12.38
C GLU A 116 20.60 -14.77 11.14
N ALA A 117 19.78 -14.48 10.14
CA ALA A 117 20.20 -13.66 9.01
C ALA A 117 20.64 -12.25 9.47
N LEU A 118 19.90 -11.68 10.43
CA LEU A 118 20.25 -10.39 11.04
C LEU A 118 21.55 -10.45 11.83
N GLU A 119 21.76 -11.51 12.61
CA GLU A 119 23.02 -11.74 13.33
C GLU A 119 24.22 -11.86 12.37
N VAL A 120 24.07 -12.60 11.28
CA VAL A 120 25.10 -12.70 10.23
C VAL A 120 25.38 -11.35 9.60
N ALA A 121 24.34 -10.57 9.26
CA ALA A 121 24.50 -9.24 8.69
C ALA A 121 25.24 -8.28 9.63
N ARG A 122 24.98 -8.34 10.93
CA ARG A 122 25.64 -7.52 11.96
C ARG A 122 27.07 -7.97 12.27
N SER A 123 27.38 -9.25 12.10
CA SER A 123 28.73 -9.80 12.27
C SER A 123 29.61 -9.68 11.01
N CYS A 124 29.44 -8.63 10.25
CA CYS A 124 29.93 -8.43 8.88
C CYS A 124 31.48 -8.32 8.74
N GLY A 125 32.21 -8.27 9.83
CA GLY A 125 33.68 -8.29 9.82
C GLY A 125 34.32 -7.10 9.08
N THR A 126 35.16 -7.39 8.10
CA THR A 126 35.87 -6.38 7.28
C THR A 126 35.24 -6.17 5.90
N ALA A 127 34.02 -6.65 5.66
CA ALA A 127 33.32 -6.40 4.41
C ALA A 127 32.94 -4.90 4.24
N GLU A 128 32.52 -4.54 3.04
CA GLU A 128 32.16 -3.14 2.76
C GLU A 128 31.01 -2.67 3.65
N PRO A 129 31.18 -1.57 4.41
CA PRO A 129 30.18 -1.13 5.40
C PRO A 129 28.79 -0.85 4.82
N TRP A 130 28.68 -0.40 3.58
CA TRP A 130 27.39 -0.20 2.93
C TRP A 130 26.68 -1.52 2.66
N TRP A 131 27.46 -2.57 2.30
CA TRP A 131 26.90 -3.90 2.03
C TRP A 131 26.36 -4.55 3.31
N CYS A 132 27.09 -4.42 4.42
CA CYS A 132 26.66 -4.86 5.72
C CYS A 132 25.32 -4.22 6.13
N ALA A 133 25.22 -2.90 6.00
CA ALA A 133 23.99 -2.16 6.31
C ALA A 133 22.84 -2.56 5.37
N ALA A 134 23.10 -2.85 4.10
CA ALA A 134 22.08 -3.34 3.17
C ALA A 134 21.56 -4.74 3.55
N LEU A 135 22.44 -5.65 3.96
CA LEU A 135 22.07 -6.98 4.46
C LEU A 135 21.30 -6.90 5.78
N GLU A 136 21.69 -5.99 6.68
CA GLU A 136 20.95 -5.72 7.93
C GLU A 136 19.55 -5.20 7.62
N GLY A 137 19.43 -4.19 6.72
CA GLY A 137 18.14 -3.64 6.29
C GLY A 137 17.23 -4.70 5.65
N PHE A 138 17.79 -5.61 4.83
CA PHE A 138 17.05 -6.73 4.25
C PHE A 138 16.50 -7.69 5.33
N SER A 139 17.34 -8.06 6.30
CA SER A 139 16.93 -8.95 7.38
C SER A 139 15.87 -8.32 8.28
N LEU A 140 16.03 -7.02 8.62
CA LEU A 140 15.06 -6.24 9.39
C LEU A 140 13.72 -6.08 8.64
N HIS A 141 13.74 -5.89 7.32
CA HIS A 141 12.53 -5.88 6.49
C HIS A 141 11.79 -7.22 6.57
N GLY A 142 12.52 -8.35 6.50
CA GLY A 142 11.96 -9.69 6.67
C GLY A 142 11.33 -9.92 8.05
N LEU A 143 11.89 -9.32 9.09
CA LEU A 143 11.36 -9.30 10.46
C LEU A 143 10.20 -8.30 10.66
N GLN A 144 9.77 -7.59 9.64
CA GLN A 144 8.74 -6.55 9.70
C GLN A 144 9.12 -5.37 10.63
N ARG A 145 10.41 -5.16 10.90
CA ARG A 145 10.97 -4.03 11.67
C ARG A 145 11.29 -2.88 10.73
N TYR A 146 10.26 -2.30 10.09
CA TYR A 146 10.41 -1.40 8.95
C TYR A 146 11.10 -0.08 9.29
N VAL A 147 10.91 0.46 10.48
CA VAL A 147 11.61 1.68 10.94
C VAL A 147 13.11 1.44 11.02
N GLU A 148 13.53 0.32 11.61
CA GLU A 148 14.95 -0.04 11.73
C GLU A 148 15.53 -0.43 10.37
N ALA A 149 14.73 -1.09 9.52
CA ALA A 149 15.15 -1.41 8.15
C ALA A 149 15.43 -0.13 7.33
N ASP A 150 14.57 0.90 7.44
CA ASP A 150 14.77 2.18 6.76
C ASP A 150 16.05 2.88 7.25
N GLN A 151 16.32 2.84 8.54
CA GLN A 151 17.57 3.37 9.12
C GLN A 151 18.81 2.65 8.58
N ALA A 152 18.77 1.31 8.54
CA ALA A 152 19.87 0.51 8.01
C ALA A 152 20.10 0.78 6.51
N PHE A 153 19.05 0.86 5.71
CA PHE A 153 19.14 1.20 4.29
C PHE A 153 19.63 2.64 4.06
N SER A 154 19.24 3.59 4.90
CA SER A 154 19.76 4.95 4.84
C SER A 154 21.27 4.97 5.07
N ILE A 155 21.77 4.23 6.06
CA ILE A 155 23.21 4.07 6.30
C ILE A 155 23.91 3.40 5.11
N ALA A 156 23.26 2.41 4.48
CA ALA A 156 23.81 1.76 3.29
C ALA A 156 23.97 2.75 2.14
N ILE A 157 22.93 3.52 1.86
CA ILE A 157 22.90 4.52 0.78
C ILE A 157 23.94 5.62 0.99
N ASP A 158 24.08 6.12 2.20
CA ASP A 158 25.04 7.17 2.55
C ASP A 158 26.51 6.72 2.40
N ARG A 159 26.75 5.40 2.47
CA ARG A 159 28.08 4.79 2.35
C ARG A 159 28.39 4.24 0.95
N MET A 160 27.42 4.22 0.04
CA MET A 160 27.62 3.86 -1.35
C MET A 160 28.33 4.98 -2.11
N ASP A 161 28.96 4.63 -3.24
CA ASP A 161 29.35 5.64 -4.21
C ASP A 161 28.11 6.33 -4.83
N ASN A 162 28.34 7.50 -5.43
CA ASN A 162 27.24 8.32 -5.94
C ASN A 162 26.42 7.61 -7.04
N GLU A 163 27.03 6.83 -7.90
CA GLU A 163 26.35 6.14 -9.00
C GLU A 163 25.44 5.04 -8.43
N GLN A 164 25.96 4.23 -7.53
CA GLN A 164 25.22 3.16 -6.88
C GLN A 164 24.10 3.71 -5.98
N SER A 165 24.38 4.73 -5.19
CA SER A 165 23.38 5.42 -4.35
C SER A 165 22.23 5.95 -5.20
N LEU A 166 22.50 6.66 -6.29
CA LEU A 166 21.48 7.16 -7.20
C LEU A 166 20.68 6.03 -7.86
N ARG A 167 21.34 4.95 -8.25
CA ARG A 167 20.69 3.77 -8.84
C ARG A 167 19.68 3.12 -7.88
N TRP A 168 20.01 3.03 -6.60
CA TRP A 168 19.13 2.42 -5.60
C TRP A 168 18.00 3.36 -5.17
N ARG A 169 18.29 4.66 -5.04
CA ARG A 169 17.31 5.66 -4.58
C ARG A 169 16.23 5.97 -5.60
N VAL A 170 16.60 6.03 -6.89
CA VAL A 170 15.67 6.43 -7.95
C VAL A 170 14.94 5.24 -8.52
N PRO A 171 13.63 5.08 -8.26
CA PRO A 171 12.87 3.88 -8.58
C PRO A 171 12.36 3.86 -10.03
N ARG A 172 13.26 4.04 -11.01
CA ARG A 172 12.94 4.24 -12.44
C ARG A 172 12.11 3.12 -13.07
N TRP A 173 12.24 1.88 -12.59
CA TRP A 173 11.51 0.74 -13.15
C TRP A 173 10.08 0.62 -12.65
N VAL A 174 9.75 1.22 -11.49
CA VAL A 174 8.44 1.05 -10.83
C VAL A 174 7.52 2.27 -10.96
N ILE A 175 7.98 3.37 -11.57
CA ILE A 175 7.17 4.57 -11.82
C ILE A 175 6.73 4.64 -13.29
N ASP A 176 5.66 5.38 -13.55
CA ASP A 176 5.15 5.64 -14.89
C ASP A 176 6.02 6.67 -15.66
N ASP A 177 5.67 6.92 -16.91
CA ASP A 177 6.45 7.84 -17.74
C ASP A 177 6.33 9.29 -17.28
N ASP A 178 5.21 9.69 -16.70
CA ASP A 178 5.04 11.02 -16.12
C ASP A 178 5.91 11.17 -14.86
N GLY A 179 6.01 10.15 -14.03
CA GLY A 179 6.94 10.09 -12.91
C GLY A 179 8.40 10.16 -13.35
N LYS A 180 8.78 9.42 -14.41
CA LYS A 180 10.12 9.53 -15.01
C LYS A 180 10.41 10.93 -15.54
N ASN A 181 9.42 11.58 -16.14
CA ASN A 181 9.56 12.97 -16.61
C ASN A 181 9.68 13.95 -15.44
N ALA A 182 8.94 13.75 -14.35
CA ALA A 182 9.09 14.53 -13.12
C ALA A 182 10.50 14.39 -12.52
N LEU A 183 11.01 13.15 -12.42
CA LEU A 183 12.38 12.89 -11.96
C LEU A 183 13.43 13.62 -12.81
N LYS A 184 13.35 13.51 -14.14
CA LYS A 184 14.29 14.18 -15.06
C LYS A 184 14.37 15.70 -14.84
N LYS A 185 13.27 16.34 -14.44
CA LYS A 185 13.24 17.79 -14.19
C LYS A 185 13.98 18.19 -12.91
N VAL A 186 14.07 17.30 -11.95
CA VAL A 186 14.65 17.56 -10.63
C VAL A 186 16.02 16.91 -10.41
N GLU A 187 16.48 16.03 -11.29
CA GLU A 187 17.74 15.28 -11.17
C GLU A 187 18.99 16.18 -11.00
N THR A 188 18.92 17.44 -11.43
CA THR A 188 20.01 18.41 -11.30
C THR A 188 20.05 19.11 -9.93
N SER A 189 19.01 18.96 -9.11
CA SER A 189 18.89 19.55 -7.77
C SER A 189 18.68 18.45 -6.73
N SER A 190 19.66 18.23 -5.87
CA SER A 190 19.58 17.20 -4.82
C SER A 190 18.35 17.39 -3.92
N GLU A 191 18.12 18.61 -3.43
CA GLU A 191 16.99 18.95 -2.56
C GLU A 191 15.65 18.68 -3.24
N SER A 192 15.50 19.05 -4.51
CA SER A 192 14.26 18.81 -5.27
C SER A 192 14.04 17.31 -5.54
N LEU A 193 15.12 16.54 -5.74
CA LEU A 193 15.04 15.09 -5.90
C LEU A 193 14.62 14.43 -4.58
N ASP A 194 15.20 14.83 -3.46
CA ASP A 194 14.88 14.26 -2.15
C ASP A 194 13.41 14.51 -1.79
N ASN A 195 12.90 15.72 -1.99
CA ASN A 195 11.48 16.05 -1.79
C ASN A 195 10.55 15.22 -2.68
N LEU A 196 10.90 15.03 -3.95
CA LEU A 196 10.09 14.22 -4.86
C LEU A 196 10.07 12.73 -4.43
N LEU A 197 11.21 12.20 -4.00
CA LEU A 197 11.32 10.83 -3.49
C LEU A 197 10.60 10.65 -2.15
N GLU A 198 10.60 11.65 -1.29
CA GLU A 198 9.82 11.66 -0.05
C GLU A 198 8.32 11.58 -0.33
N HIS A 199 7.81 12.43 -1.24
CA HIS A 199 6.41 12.35 -1.68
C HIS A 199 6.07 10.99 -2.30
N LEU A 200 6.97 10.45 -3.13
CA LEU A 200 6.75 9.14 -3.75
C LEU A 200 6.58 8.04 -2.69
N TRP A 201 7.50 7.94 -1.74
CA TRP A 201 7.43 6.89 -0.73
C TRP A 201 6.29 7.13 0.25
N MET A 202 5.98 8.37 0.60
CA MET A 202 4.82 8.72 1.40
C MET A 202 3.52 8.24 0.73
N LEU A 203 3.35 8.49 -0.57
CA LEU A 203 2.15 8.06 -1.31
C LEU A 203 2.13 6.55 -1.54
N ALA A 204 3.29 5.90 -1.70
CA ALA A 204 3.43 4.47 -1.93
C ALA A 204 3.29 3.61 -0.67
N ASP A 205 3.34 4.20 0.52
CA ASP A 205 3.17 3.50 1.80
C ASP A 205 1.81 2.78 1.83
N PRO A 206 1.76 1.47 2.04
CA PRO A 206 0.48 0.76 2.09
C PRO A 206 -0.45 1.24 3.20
N LEU A 207 0.02 1.35 4.44
CA LEU A 207 -0.78 1.78 5.59
C LEU A 207 0.03 2.62 6.58
N TYR A 208 -0.43 3.83 6.85
CA TYR A 208 0.10 4.66 7.94
C TYR A 208 -0.25 4.13 9.34
N LEU A 209 -1.18 3.15 9.45
CA LEU A 209 -1.47 2.43 10.69
C LEU A 209 -0.30 1.58 11.18
N VAL A 210 0.62 1.20 10.29
CA VAL A 210 1.81 0.41 10.59
C VAL A 210 3.03 1.36 10.62
N GLU A 211 3.85 1.25 11.64
CA GLU A 211 5.03 2.10 11.75
C GLU A 211 6.10 1.75 10.71
N GLY A 212 6.65 2.77 10.08
CA GLY A 212 7.63 2.64 9.01
C GLY A 212 6.97 2.46 7.64
N ASN A 213 7.76 2.57 6.58
CA ASN A 213 7.30 2.43 5.21
C ASN A 213 7.81 1.11 4.62
N ASP A 214 6.99 0.06 4.71
CA ASP A 214 7.35 -1.27 4.25
C ASP A 214 7.52 -1.34 2.72
N ARG A 215 6.82 -0.51 1.94
CA ARG A 215 7.01 -0.45 0.49
C ARG A 215 8.37 0.14 0.10
N LYS A 216 8.81 1.17 0.82
CA LYS A 216 10.14 1.78 0.65
C LYS A 216 11.24 0.79 1.02
N THR A 217 11.14 0.17 2.19
CA THR A 217 12.13 -0.82 2.64
C THR A 217 12.13 -2.07 1.75
N SER A 218 10.97 -2.50 1.22
CA SER A 218 10.89 -3.55 0.19
C SER A 218 11.67 -3.18 -1.07
N HIS A 219 11.63 -1.93 -1.51
CA HIS A 219 12.40 -1.50 -2.69
C HIS A 219 13.90 -1.72 -2.49
N TYR A 220 14.44 -1.32 -1.34
CA TYR A 220 15.85 -1.53 -1.03
C TYR A 220 16.20 -3.01 -0.76
N ALA A 221 15.31 -3.75 -0.11
CA ALA A 221 15.44 -5.19 0.07
C ALA A 221 15.55 -5.92 -1.28
N ARG A 222 14.78 -5.52 -2.28
CA ARG A 222 14.84 -6.07 -3.65
C ARG A 222 16.17 -5.77 -4.34
N TRP A 223 16.74 -4.57 -4.15
CA TRP A 223 18.08 -4.25 -4.63
C TRP A 223 19.14 -5.11 -3.94
N THR A 224 19.01 -5.34 -2.65
CA THR A 224 19.90 -6.24 -1.88
C THR A 224 19.85 -7.65 -2.43
N VAL A 225 18.66 -8.21 -2.68
CA VAL A 225 18.48 -9.53 -3.29
C VAL A 225 19.05 -9.59 -4.70
N ALA A 226 18.79 -8.58 -5.52
CA ALA A 226 19.36 -8.52 -6.87
C ALA A 226 20.88 -8.57 -6.85
N LYS A 227 21.55 -7.85 -5.93
CA LYS A 227 23.00 -7.91 -5.76
C LYS A 227 23.48 -9.27 -5.24
N ILE A 228 22.83 -9.87 -4.24
CA ILE A 228 23.17 -11.21 -3.73
C ILE A 228 23.17 -12.23 -4.87
N ARG A 229 22.15 -12.19 -5.74
CA ARG A 229 21.92 -13.18 -6.78
C ARG A 229 22.74 -12.94 -8.05
N LYS A 230 23.22 -11.73 -8.28
CA LYS A 230 23.97 -11.34 -9.49
C LYS A 230 25.22 -12.18 -9.71
N GLU A 231 25.92 -12.54 -8.64
CA GLU A 231 27.16 -13.31 -8.69
C GLU A 231 26.99 -14.78 -8.28
N ALA A 232 25.74 -15.25 -8.16
CA ALA A 232 25.39 -16.60 -7.75
C ALA A 232 24.70 -17.37 -8.89
N LYS A 233 24.70 -18.70 -8.78
CA LYS A 233 23.82 -19.52 -9.62
C LYS A 233 22.40 -19.44 -9.09
N ASN A 234 21.42 -19.65 -9.97
CA ASN A 234 20.00 -19.54 -9.67
C ASN A 234 19.23 -20.73 -10.27
N PRO A 235 18.00 -21.02 -9.79
CA PRO A 235 17.20 -22.12 -10.29
C PRO A 235 16.85 -22.04 -11.78
N TYR A 236 16.78 -20.84 -12.35
CA TYR A 236 16.52 -20.66 -13.78
C TYR A 236 17.65 -21.17 -14.68
N ARG A 237 18.83 -21.48 -14.12
CA ARG A 237 20.04 -21.96 -14.83
C ARG A 237 20.56 -20.98 -15.89
N ILE A 238 20.31 -19.71 -15.74
CA ILE A 238 20.75 -18.65 -16.66
C ILE A 238 21.68 -17.67 -15.96
N SER A 239 22.45 -16.93 -16.77
CA SER A 239 23.24 -15.83 -16.26
C SER A 239 22.34 -14.68 -15.81
N TRP A 240 22.67 -14.06 -14.67
CA TRP A 240 22.00 -12.88 -14.18
C TRP A 240 22.24 -11.69 -15.13
N GLY A 241 21.19 -10.96 -15.45
CA GLY A 241 21.22 -9.79 -16.32
C GLY A 241 20.28 -8.69 -15.82
N ASN A 242 20.24 -7.58 -16.53
CA ASN A 242 19.37 -6.44 -16.19
C ASN A 242 17.88 -6.80 -16.18
N ASP A 243 17.47 -7.80 -16.95
CA ASP A 243 16.10 -8.32 -16.96
C ASP A 243 15.72 -8.98 -15.62
N LEU A 244 16.64 -9.71 -14.98
CA LEU A 244 16.43 -10.26 -13.64
C LEU A 244 16.51 -9.19 -12.56
N ASP A 245 17.39 -8.18 -12.71
CA ASP A 245 17.38 -7.00 -11.85
C ASP A 245 16.00 -6.33 -11.91
N GLU A 246 15.52 -5.99 -13.11
CA GLU A 246 14.22 -5.34 -13.32
C GLU A 246 13.07 -6.18 -12.77
N LEU A 247 13.04 -7.48 -13.09
CA LEU A 247 12.01 -8.40 -12.60
C LEU A 247 11.96 -8.44 -11.07
N THR A 248 13.15 -8.51 -10.41
CA THR A 248 13.24 -8.52 -8.94
C THR A 248 12.80 -7.19 -8.34
N ILE A 249 13.21 -6.06 -8.91
CA ILE A 249 12.83 -4.73 -8.38
C ILE A 249 11.33 -4.47 -8.57
N ARG A 250 10.75 -4.86 -9.69
CA ARG A 250 9.34 -4.63 -9.99
C ARG A 250 8.42 -5.59 -9.25
N HIS A 251 8.72 -6.88 -9.26
CA HIS A 251 7.79 -7.91 -8.81
C HIS A 251 8.25 -8.67 -7.55
N GLY A 252 9.42 -8.33 -7.00
CA GLY A 252 9.99 -9.01 -5.83
C GLY A 252 10.77 -10.29 -6.21
N TRP A 253 11.23 -10.98 -5.20
CA TRP A 253 11.88 -12.29 -5.33
C TRP A 253 10.84 -13.41 -5.24
N GLU A 254 11.25 -14.60 -5.64
CA GLU A 254 10.39 -15.77 -5.68
C GLU A 254 10.09 -16.29 -4.26
N LEU A 255 8.81 -16.53 -3.98
CA LEU A 255 8.30 -17.15 -2.75
C LEU A 255 8.21 -18.66 -2.86
N GLY A 256 8.23 -19.18 -4.07
CA GLY A 256 8.18 -20.60 -4.34
C GLY A 256 8.55 -20.90 -5.78
N TRP A 257 8.73 -22.18 -6.05
CA TRP A 257 9.22 -22.68 -7.31
C TRP A 257 8.42 -23.87 -7.77
N ASP A 258 8.07 -23.89 -9.04
CA ASP A 258 7.54 -25.06 -9.72
C ASP A 258 8.44 -25.43 -10.91
N ARG A 259 8.35 -26.65 -11.37
CA ARG A 259 8.95 -27.10 -12.65
C ARG A 259 7.87 -27.62 -13.57
N THR A 260 8.01 -27.36 -14.85
CA THR A 260 7.13 -27.90 -15.88
C THR A 260 7.93 -28.83 -16.78
N SER A 261 7.28 -29.88 -17.31
CA SER A 261 7.83 -30.64 -18.42
C SER A 261 6.90 -30.48 -19.62
N ASP A 262 7.45 -30.03 -20.74
CA ASP A 262 6.70 -30.04 -21.98
C ASP A 262 6.45 -31.48 -22.42
N VAL A 263 5.17 -31.81 -22.67
CA VAL A 263 4.76 -33.10 -23.19
C VAL A 263 5.01 -33.07 -24.71
N GLY A 264 6.21 -33.39 -25.13
CA GLY A 264 6.62 -33.40 -26.53
C GLY A 264 7.82 -34.33 -26.79
N PHE A 265 8.33 -34.37 -28.04
CA PHE A 265 9.45 -35.21 -28.43
C PHE A 265 10.81 -34.84 -27.76
N THR A 266 10.88 -33.67 -27.13
CA THR A 266 11.99 -33.25 -26.27
C THR A 266 11.42 -32.77 -24.95
N THR A 267 11.70 -33.52 -23.88
CA THR A 267 11.37 -33.10 -22.52
C THR A 267 12.31 -31.98 -22.08
N VAL A 268 11.92 -30.74 -22.28
CA VAL A 268 12.63 -29.60 -21.71
C VAL A 268 11.93 -29.23 -20.40
N GLU A 269 12.63 -29.38 -19.27
CA GLU A 269 12.15 -28.90 -17.99
C GLU A 269 12.39 -27.40 -17.86
N HIS A 270 11.34 -26.64 -17.61
CA HIS A 270 11.38 -25.23 -17.27
C HIS A 270 11.12 -25.04 -15.78
N VAL A 271 11.79 -24.08 -15.17
CA VAL A 271 11.57 -23.67 -13.79
C VAL A 271 10.77 -22.36 -13.81
N ILE A 272 9.67 -22.35 -13.06
CA ILE A 272 8.83 -21.17 -12.85
C ILE A 272 9.05 -20.71 -11.41
N GLY A 273 9.40 -19.44 -11.25
CA GLY A 273 9.50 -18.79 -9.95
C GLY A 273 8.25 -17.94 -9.70
N HIS A 274 7.52 -18.26 -8.65
CA HIS A 274 6.32 -17.57 -8.24
C HIS A 274 6.63 -16.49 -7.21
N LYS A 275 5.96 -15.35 -7.31
CA LYS A 275 6.27 -14.18 -6.50
C LYS A 275 5.15 -13.91 -5.49
N HIS A 276 4.45 -12.81 -5.61
CA HIS A 276 3.41 -12.39 -4.66
C HIS A 276 2.01 -12.55 -5.29
N PRO A 277 1.29 -13.65 -5.02
CA PRO A 277 -0.03 -13.88 -5.62
C PRO A 277 -1.05 -12.79 -5.26
N GLU A 278 -0.88 -12.13 -4.10
CA GLU A 278 -1.74 -11.04 -3.64
C GLU A 278 -1.14 -9.64 -3.91
N GLY A 279 -0.10 -9.60 -4.76
CA GLY A 279 0.63 -8.35 -5.03
C GLY A 279 -0.25 -7.28 -5.67
N ARG A 280 -0.09 -6.03 -5.19
CA ARG A 280 -0.78 -4.83 -5.70
C ARG A 280 0.23 -3.76 -6.08
N ASP A 281 -0.17 -2.80 -6.90
CA ASP A 281 0.68 -1.67 -7.26
C ASP A 281 0.39 -0.47 -6.34
N TYR A 282 1.33 -0.16 -5.47
CA TYR A 282 1.25 0.99 -4.56
C TYR A 282 1.93 2.24 -5.11
N MET A 283 2.53 2.17 -6.30
CA MET A 283 3.27 3.30 -6.84
C MET A 283 2.32 4.37 -7.36
N PRO A 284 2.43 5.61 -6.89
CA PRO A 284 1.56 6.69 -7.34
C PRO A 284 1.85 7.06 -8.81
N PRO A 285 0.85 7.53 -9.56
CA PRO A 285 1.06 8.09 -10.89
C PRO A 285 1.83 9.41 -10.80
N GLY A 286 2.58 9.74 -11.86
CA GLY A 286 3.43 10.94 -11.88
C GLY A 286 2.70 12.24 -11.61
N LYS A 287 1.42 12.35 -11.98
CA LYS A 287 0.62 13.54 -11.66
C LYS A 287 0.39 13.70 -10.15
N ALA A 288 0.20 12.58 -9.42
CA ALA A 288 0.04 12.62 -7.97
C ALA A 288 1.37 12.96 -7.26
N LEU A 289 2.52 12.61 -7.85
CA LEU A 289 3.83 13.00 -7.34
C LEU A 289 4.07 14.50 -7.41
N THR A 290 3.64 15.13 -8.52
CA THR A 290 3.88 16.57 -8.73
C THR A 290 2.87 17.45 -8.02
N THR A 291 1.65 16.97 -7.79
CA THR A 291 0.59 17.71 -7.12
C THR A 291 -0.24 16.77 -6.23
N PRO A 292 0.32 16.30 -5.09
CA PRO A 292 -0.35 15.32 -4.23
C PRO A 292 -1.72 15.79 -3.70
N SER A 293 -1.90 17.11 -3.50
CA SER A 293 -3.19 17.68 -3.04
C SER A 293 -4.34 17.52 -4.05
N LEU A 294 -4.05 17.23 -5.32
CA LEU A 294 -5.05 17.01 -6.36
C LEU A 294 -5.22 15.52 -6.72
N ALA A 295 -4.53 14.61 -6.03
CA ALA A 295 -4.66 13.19 -6.26
C ALA A 295 -6.06 12.70 -5.88
N THR A 296 -6.73 12.02 -6.80
CA THR A 296 -8.05 11.42 -6.55
C THR A 296 -7.91 10.04 -5.89
N PRO A 297 -9.00 9.49 -5.30
CA PRO A 297 -8.97 8.11 -4.80
C PRO A 297 -8.56 7.09 -5.87
N GLU A 298 -9.00 7.28 -7.11
CA GLU A 298 -8.66 6.41 -8.24
C GLU A 298 -7.17 6.46 -8.60
N ASP A 299 -6.52 7.62 -8.46
CA ASP A 299 -5.08 7.76 -8.70
C ASP A 299 -4.23 6.99 -7.67
N LEU A 300 -4.75 6.81 -6.46
CA LEU A 300 -4.04 6.20 -5.34
C LEU A 300 -4.57 4.80 -4.96
N ARG A 301 -5.38 4.19 -5.84
CA ARG A 301 -5.78 2.78 -5.72
C ARG A 301 -4.59 1.87 -6.01
N ALA A 302 -4.53 0.75 -5.29
CA ALA A 302 -3.49 -0.26 -5.47
C ALA A 302 -3.89 -1.41 -6.42
N ASP A 303 -5.19 -1.56 -6.74
CA ASP A 303 -5.76 -2.65 -7.54
C ASP A 303 -5.87 -2.30 -9.04
N VAL A 304 -4.81 -1.79 -9.62
CA VAL A 304 -4.77 -1.41 -11.04
C VAL A 304 -4.66 -2.64 -11.96
N GLU A 305 -5.27 -2.58 -13.14
CA GLU A 305 -5.28 -3.69 -14.11
C GLU A 305 -3.88 -4.04 -14.64
N ARG A 306 -2.99 -3.06 -14.77
CA ARG A 306 -1.63 -3.23 -15.30
C ARG A 306 -0.62 -2.65 -14.33
N PRO A 307 -0.26 -3.40 -13.29
CA PRO A 307 0.67 -2.93 -12.28
C PRO A 307 2.09 -2.78 -12.84
N ARG A 308 2.74 -1.69 -12.50
CA ARG A 308 4.17 -1.48 -12.82
C ARG A 308 5.05 -2.25 -11.85
N SER A 309 4.56 -2.46 -10.65
CA SER A 309 5.23 -3.26 -9.64
C SER A 309 4.21 -3.99 -8.78
N LEU A 310 4.61 -5.14 -8.25
CA LEU A 310 3.78 -5.92 -7.34
C LEU A 310 4.41 -5.92 -5.95
N TYR A 311 3.59 -5.68 -4.94
CA TYR A 311 3.96 -5.78 -3.54
C TYR A 311 2.76 -6.22 -2.71
N ALA A 312 2.98 -7.11 -1.74
CA ALA A 312 1.98 -7.52 -0.76
C ALA A 312 2.55 -7.28 0.65
N PRO A 313 1.96 -6.37 1.45
CA PRO A 313 2.37 -6.19 2.85
C PRO A 313 2.24 -7.48 3.64
N ALA A 314 3.30 -7.90 4.34
CA ALA A 314 3.29 -9.16 5.09
C ALA A 314 2.18 -9.20 6.17
N TYR A 315 1.89 -8.06 6.79
CA TYR A 315 0.87 -7.90 7.82
C TYR A 315 -0.57 -7.87 7.26
N ALA A 316 -0.76 -7.50 6.00
CA ALA A 316 -2.05 -7.44 5.33
C ALA A 316 -1.88 -7.75 3.82
N PRO A 317 -1.64 -9.02 3.44
CA PRO A 317 -1.47 -9.40 2.04
C PRO A 317 -2.65 -8.98 1.17
N VAL A 318 -3.85 -8.98 1.75
CA VAL A 318 -5.08 -8.51 1.11
C VAL A 318 -5.38 -7.09 1.59
N LEU A 319 -4.95 -6.11 0.79
CA LEU A 319 -5.31 -4.71 0.97
C LEU A 319 -6.25 -4.28 -0.17
N LEU A 320 -7.46 -3.86 0.22
CA LEU A 320 -8.54 -3.55 -0.71
C LEU A 320 -8.84 -2.04 -0.72
N PRO A 321 -9.28 -1.48 -1.86
CA PRO A 321 -9.80 -0.13 -1.88
C PRO A 321 -11.05 -0.01 -1.01
N MET A 322 -11.16 1.10 -0.31
CA MET A 322 -12.30 1.41 0.56
C MET A 322 -13.00 2.66 0.03
N GLU A 323 -14.29 2.56 -0.25
CA GLU A 323 -15.11 3.66 -0.77
C GLU A 323 -15.84 4.38 0.38
N GLY A 324 -15.09 4.84 1.38
CA GLY A 324 -15.63 5.57 2.52
C GLY A 324 -16.09 6.99 2.18
N GLN A 325 -16.89 7.59 3.06
CA GLN A 325 -17.20 9.01 2.96
C GLN A 325 -16.03 9.85 3.49
N VAL A 326 -15.73 10.94 2.78
CA VAL A 326 -14.89 12.03 3.26
C VAL A 326 -15.74 13.30 3.24
N ALA A 327 -15.71 14.08 4.31
CA ALA A 327 -16.43 15.34 4.40
C ALA A 327 -15.58 16.40 5.14
N LEU A 328 -15.51 17.59 4.56
CA LEU A 328 -14.76 18.72 5.07
C LEU A 328 -15.69 19.73 5.71
N PHE A 329 -15.39 20.14 6.93
CA PHE A 329 -16.14 21.12 7.72
C PHE A 329 -15.23 22.32 8.00
N PRO A 330 -15.21 23.34 7.10
CA PRO A 330 -14.41 24.55 7.29
C PRO A 330 -14.86 25.36 8.50
N ARG A 331 -13.91 25.75 9.35
CA ARG A 331 -14.14 26.57 10.56
C ARG A 331 -13.09 27.70 10.61
N GLY A 332 -13.29 28.75 9.81
CA GLY A 332 -12.33 29.87 9.70
C GLY A 332 -11.02 29.45 9.08
N SER A 333 -9.92 29.56 9.84
CA SER A 333 -8.56 29.14 9.43
C SER A 333 -8.28 27.65 9.64
N ARG A 334 -9.26 26.88 10.07
CA ARG A 334 -9.16 25.44 10.34
C ARG A 334 -10.22 24.66 9.56
N VAL A 335 -10.02 23.37 9.45
CA VAL A 335 -10.98 22.44 8.86
C VAL A 335 -11.06 21.18 9.71
N VAL A 336 -12.28 20.73 10.01
CA VAL A 336 -12.51 19.39 10.54
C VAL A 336 -12.72 18.45 9.36
N VAL A 337 -11.90 17.43 9.29
CA VAL A 337 -11.97 16.38 8.26
C VAL A 337 -12.61 15.16 8.88
N VAL A 338 -13.71 14.70 8.32
CA VAL A 338 -14.39 13.46 8.70
C VAL A 338 -14.09 12.42 7.65
N GLY A 339 -13.67 11.23 8.09
CA GLY A 339 -13.49 10.06 7.24
C GLY A 339 -14.21 8.85 7.82
N THR A 340 -15.02 8.17 7.01
CA THR A 340 -15.59 6.88 7.41
C THR A 340 -14.66 5.75 7.05
N HIS A 341 -14.68 4.68 7.83
CA HIS A 341 -13.84 3.53 7.64
C HIS A 341 -14.64 2.23 7.85
N PHE A 342 -14.26 1.20 7.13
CA PHE A 342 -14.77 -0.16 7.28
C PHE A 342 -13.78 -1.14 6.66
N LEU A 343 -13.84 -2.41 7.06
CA LEU A 343 -13.04 -3.45 6.42
C LEU A 343 -13.79 -3.96 5.18
N PRO A 344 -13.29 -3.71 3.95
CA PRO A 344 -13.98 -4.16 2.74
C PRO A 344 -14.09 -5.69 2.68
N GLU A 345 -15.17 -6.20 2.09
CA GLU A 345 -15.30 -7.62 1.78
C GLU A 345 -14.50 -7.97 0.52
N ASP A 346 -13.77 -9.07 0.58
CA ASP A 346 -13.06 -9.58 -0.58
C ASP A 346 -14.03 -10.42 -1.43
N THR A 347 -14.60 -9.78 -2.44
CA THR A 347 -15.52 -10.43 -3.39
C THR A 347 -14.80 -10.99 -4.61
N THR A 348 -13.51 -10.76 -4.77
CA THR A 348 -12.72 -11.15 -5.95
C THR A 348 -12.09 -12.53 -5.81
N ARG A 349 -12.07 -13.11 -4.63
CA ARG A 349 -11.47 -14.42 -4.38
C ARG A 349 -12.37 -15.55 -4.90
N HIS A 350 -11.84 -16.32 -5.82
CA HIS A 350 -12.38 -17.64 -6.11
C HIS A 350 -12.35 -18.52 -4.84
N VAL A 351 -13.41 -19.30 -4.66
CA VAL A 351 -13.57 -20.25 -3.56
C VAL A 351 -12.41 -21.26 -3.58
N GLY A 352 -11.36 -21.03 -2.81
CA GLY A 352 -10.16 -21.88 -2.77
C GLY A 352 -8.95 -21.24 -2.04
N HIS A 353 -8.90 -19.93 -1.94
CA HIS A 353 -7.76 -19.20 -1.35
C HIS A 353 -7.72 -19.13 0.20
N ASN A 354 -8.41 -20.02 0.90
CA ASN A 354 -8.30 -20.14 2.35
C ASN A 354 -7.03 -20.89 2.82
N HIS A 355 -6.03 -21.05 1.96
CA HIS A 355 -4.77 -21.61 2.39
C HIS A 355 -3.96 -20.49 3.05
N PRO A 356 -3.71 -20.59 4.38
CA PRO A 356 -2.75 -19.69 5.01
C PRO A 356 -1.45 -19.84 4.25
N ILE A 357 -0.89 -18.71 3.82
CA ILE A 357 0.49 -18.73 3.32
C ILE A 357 1.33 -19.08 4.54
N PRO A 358 1.86 -20.32 4.67
CA PRO A 358 2.36 -20.84 5.96
C PRO A 358 3.56 -20.09 6.51
N TRP A 359 4.18 -19.25 5.69
CA TRP A 359 5.41 -18.55 6.00
C TRP A 359 5.29 -17.04 6.19
N LEU A 360 4.13 -16.47 6.04
CA LEU A 360 3.87 -15.18 6.65
C LEU A 360 3.56 -15.52 8.10
N ASP A 361 4.55 -15.39 8.96
CA ASP A 361 4.49 -15.83 10.36
C ASP A 361 3.23 -15.30 11.05
N PRO A 362 2.24 -16.14 11.35
CA PRO A 362 1.05 -15.71 12.09
C PRO A 362 1.38 -15.35 13.55
N GLY A 363 2.52 -15.80 14.07
CA GLY A 363 2.87 -15.68 15.49
C GLY A 363 3.10 -14.23 15.94
N THR A 364 3.47 -13.33 15.05
CA THR A 364 3.68 -11.90 15.41
C THR A 364 2.40 -11.09 15.48
N GLN A 365 1.28 -11.61 14.98
CA GLN A 365 -0.01 -10.89 14.93
C GLN A 365 -1.09 -11.49 15.84
N ASP A 366 -0.83 -12.65 16.43
CA ASP A 366 -1.74 -13.28 17.39
C ASP A 366 -1.94 -12.38 18.62
N GLY A 367 -3.20 -12.05 18.88
CA GLY A 367 -3.59 -11.16 19.98
C GLY A 367 -3.59 -9.67 19.64
N MET A 368 -3.18 -9.26 18.42
CA MET A 368 -3.35 -7.88 17.98
C MET A 368 -4.82 -7.56 17.71
N LEU A 369 -5.27 -6.40 18.20
CA LEU A 369 -6.62 -5.92 17.98
C LEU A 369 -6.77 -5.24 16.62
N ASP A 370 -7.98 -5.30 16.07
CA ASP A 370 -8.36 -4.52 14.90
C ASP A 370 -8.08 -3.04 15.12
N ARG A 371 -7.70 -2.33 14.07
CA ARG A 371 -7.34 -0.92 14.12
C ARG A 371 -8.00 -0.16 12.97
N ALA A 372 -8.36 1.09 13.23
CA ALA A 372 -8.77 2.05 12.22
C ALA A 372 -8.13 3.40 12.48
N GLY A 373 -7.91 4.17 11.42
CA GLY A 373 -7.29 5.48 11.54
C GLY A 373 -7.67 6.44 10.41
N ILE A 374 -7.63 7.73 10.73
CA ILE A 374 -7.61 8.83 9.77
C ILE A 374 -6.26 9.54 9.92
N PHE A 375 -5.59 9.77 8.81
CA PHE A 375 -4.27 10.38 8.73
C PHE A 375 -4.33 11.57 7.78
N LEU A 376 -3.74 12.67 8.20
CA LEU A 376 -3.54 13.86 7.38
C LEU A 376 -2.05 14.14 7.30
N VAL A 377 -1.51 13.99 6.11
CA VAL A 377 -0.11 14.25 5.80
C VAL A 377 -0.01 15.64 5.18
N PRO A 378 0.54 16.64 5.91
CA PRO A 378 0.75 17.97 5.37
C PRO A 378 1.82 17.94 4.26
N LEU A 379 1.63 18.72 3.20
CA LEU A 379 2.56 18.77 2.07
C LEU A 379 3.66 19.84 2.25
N ASP A 380 3.67 20.51 3.38
CA ASP A 380 4.70 21.49 3.78
C ASP A 380 5.81 20.86 4.64
N GLY A 381 5.84 19.53 4.77
CA GLY A 381 6.81 18.81 5.60
C GLY A 381 6.51 18.82 7.11
N ALA A 382 5.35 19.33 7.52
CA ALA A 382 4.94 19.27 8.93
C ALA A 382 4.58 17.83 9.34
N ARG A 383 4.53 17.59 10.66
CA ARG A 383 4.24 16.27 11.22
C ARG A 383 2.83 15.80 10.86
N ILE A 384 2.72 14.52 10.47
CA ILE A 384 1.45 13.83 10.25
C ILE A 384 0.52 13.99 11.48
N LYS A 385 -0.74 14.34 11.20
CA LYS A 385 -1.81 14.36 12.20
C LYS A 385 -2.66 13.11 12.03
N SER A 386 -3.02 12.46 13.13
CA SER A 386 -3.85 11.25 13.06
C SER A 386 -4.81 11.17 14.24
N ALA A 387 -5.94 10.50 13.98
CA ALA A 387 -6.82 9.98 15.01
C ALA A 387 -7.03 8.48 14.74
N GLN A 388 -6.91 7.66 15.78
CA GLN A 388 -6.97 6.21 15.65
C GLN A 388 -7.95 5.62 16.66
N ARG A 389 -8.49 4.44 16.31
CA ARG A 389 -9.36 3.63 17.17
C ARG A 389 -8.93 2.19 17.14
N ILE A 390 -8.93 1.54 18.29
CA ILE A 390 -8.57 0.14 18.48
C ILE A 390 -9.84 -0.67 18.78
N GLY A 391 -9.90 -1.90 18.28
CA GLY A 391 -11.01 -2.82 18.49
C GLY A 391 -12.22 -2.63 17.57
N HIS A 392 -12.13 -1.74 16.58
CA HIS A 392 -13.22 -1.45 15.66
C HIS A 392 -12.73 -1.39 14.21
N THR A 393 -13.43 -2.08 13.31
CA THR A 393 -13.18 -2.05 11.87
C THR A 393 -14.17 -1.21 11.09
N GLU A 394 -15.12 -0.56 11.78
CA GLU A 394 -16.17 0.23 11.14
C GLU A 394 -16.52 1.46 11.98
N GLY A 395 -16.76 2.59 11.33
CA GLY A 395 -17.19 3.83 11.94
C GLY A 395 -16.77 5.08 11.20
N ALA A 396 -16.79 6.20 11.92
CA ALA A 396 -16.27 7.47 11.46
C ALA A 396 -15.26 8.04 12.46
N LEU A 397 -14.26 8.69 11.95
CA LEU A 397 -13.25 9.44 12.69
C LEU A 397 -13.20 10.86 12.17
N SER A 398 -12.85 11.80 13.04
CA SER A 398 -12.64 13.19 12.67
C SER A 398 -11.31 13.70 13.22
N ILE A 399 -10.74 14.67 12.52
CA ILE A 399 -9.52 15.35 12.93
C ILE A 399 -9.58 16.81 12.49
N GLU A 400 -9.18 17.70 13.35
CA GLU A 400 -9.13 19.12 13.06
C GLU A 400 -7.69 19.58 12.77
N VAL A 401 -7.49 20.25 11.63
CA VAL A 401 -6.20 20.75 11.18
C VAL A 401 -6.31 22.19 10.69
N PRO A 402 -5.19 22.94 10.60
CA PRO A 402 -5.17 24.20 9.86
C PRO A 402 -5.58 24.01 8.41
N SER A 403 -6.14 25.05 7.78
CA SER A 403 -6.34 25.05 6.33
C SER A 403 -5.00 24.93 5.61
N GLY A 404 -4.95 24.17 4.53
CA GLY A 404 -3.72 23.86 3.80
C GLY A 404 -3.92 22.72 2.78
N SER A 405 -2.80 22.24 2.25
CA SER A 405 -2.77 21.12 1.30
C SER A 405 -2.31 19.85 2.01
N TYR A 406 -3.07 18.78 1.83
CA TYR A 406 -2.88 17.52 2.54
C TYR A 406 -3.08 16.31 1.63
N VAL A 407 -2.47 15.19 2.03
CA VAL A 407 -2.94 13.85 1.64
C VAL A 407 -3.70 13.27 2.83
N LEU A 408 -4.94 12.90 2.58
CA LEU A 408 -5.80 12.16 3.51
C LEU A 408 -5.64 10.67 3.28
N SER A 409 -5.56 9.88 4.34
CA SER A 409 -5.78 8.43 4.30
C SER A 409 -6.76 8.03 5.41
N THR A 410 -7.81 7.30 5.05
CA THR A 410 -8.61 6.54 6.02
C THR A 410 -8.29 5.07 5.84
N GLU A 411 -8.01 4.39 6.94
CA GLU A 411 -7.45 3.06 6.93
C GLU A 411 -8.12 2.16 7.97
N THR A 412 -8.24 0.89 7.64
CA THR A 412 -8.70 -0.16 8.56
C THR A 412 -7.82 -1.37 8.38
N TRP A 413 -7.38 -1.97 9.47
CA TRP A 413 -6.56 -3.16 9.49
C TRP A 413 -7.08 -4.16 10.50
N SER A 414 -7.28 -5.40 10.05
CA SER A 414 -7.63 -6.56 10.88
C SER A 414 -6.49 -7.59 10.81
N PRO A 415 -5.63 -7.65 11.84
CA PRO A 415 -4.54 -8.61 11.90
C PRO A 415 -5.02 -10.06 11.81
N SER A 416 -6.07 -10.41 12.55
CA SER A 416 -6.62 -11.78 12.57
C SER A 416 -7.16 -12.23 11.22
N LYS A 417 -7.68 -11.29 10.40
CA LYS A 417 -8.14 -11.56 9.03
C LYS A 417 -7.04 -11.37 7.99
N ARG A 418 -5.86 -10.87 8.39
CA ARG A 418 -4.75 -10.50 7.51
C ARG A 418 -5.18 -9.63 6.34
N ARG A 419 -6.08 -8.70 6.62
CA ARG A 419 -6.75 -7.87 5.62
C ARG A 419 -6.81 -6.42 6.07
N ALA A 420 -6.71 -5.53 5.10
CA ALA A 420 -6.83 -4.09 5.33
C ALA A 420 -7.71 -3.43 4.27
N GLY A 421 -8.22 -2.26 4.60
CA GLY A 421 -8.92 -1.37 3.69
C GLY A 421 -8.31 0.02 3.73
N ARG A 422 -8.22 0.69 2.56
CA ARG A 422 -7.66 2.04 2.46
C ARG A 422 -8.43 2.90 1.47
N LEU A 423 -8.77 4.12 1.88
CA LEU A 423 -9.11 5.23 0.99
C LEU A 423 -8.02 6.29 1.15
N ARG A 424 -7.39 6.69 0.05
CA ARG A 424 -6.37 7.75 0.05
C ARG A 424 -6.65 8.77 -1.03
N MET A 425 -6.53 10.06 -0.71
CA MET A 425 -6.74 11.15 -1.66
C MET A 425 -6.03 12.43 -1.20
N GLY A 426 -5.75 13.31 -2.15
CA GLY A 426 -5.36 14.66 -1.84
C GLY A 426 -6.56 15.57 -1.57
N PHE A 427 -6.36 16.61 -0.81
CA PHE A 427 -7.30 17.73 -0.74
C PHE A 427 -6.60 19.05 -0.40
N GLU A 428 -7.26 20.12 -0.74
CA GLU A 428 -6.83 21.49 -0.42
C GLU A 428 -7.98 22.20 0.30
N SER A 429 -7.68 22.75 1.47
CA SER A 429 -8.61 23.58 2.23
C SER A 429 -8.05 25.00 2.33
N ARG A 430 -8.87 25.97 1.97
CA ARG A 430 -8.51 27.39 2.08
C ARG A 430 -9.17 28.00 3.32
N PRO A 431 -8.48 28.94 3.99
CA PRO A 431 -9.10 29.69 5.06
C PRO A 431 -10.38 30.39 4.57
N VAL A 432 -11.46 30.24 5.33
CA VAL A 432 -12.71 30.96 5.05
C VAL A 432 -12.73 32.20 5.95
N PRO A 433 -12.92 33.43 5.40
CA PRO A 433 -13.08 34.62 6.22
C PRO A 433 -14.24 34.48 7.19
N GLU A 434 -14.06 34.99 8.42
CA GLU A 434 -15.01 34.79 9.51
C GLU A 434 -16.42 35.33 9.25
N ASP A 435 -16.56 36.32 8.37
CA ASP A 435 -17.81 36.97 7.99
C ASP A 435 -18.42 36.45 6.66
N VAL A 436 -17.80 35.44 6.04
CA VAL A 436 -18.30 34.82 4.80
C VAL A 436 -19.08 33.57 5.12
N ALA A 437 -20.41 33.59 4.84
CA ALA A 437 -21.26 32.41 5.02
C ALA A 437 -20.79 31.28 4.10
N SER A 438 -20.43 30.14 4.67
CA SER A 438 -19.99 28.95 3.95
C SER A 438 -20.66 27.68 4.49
N LEU A 439 -20.93 26.74 3.59
CA LEU A 439 -21.41 25.40 3.91
C LEU A 439 -20.24 24.42 3.95
N SER A 440 -20.30 23.49 4.89
CA SER A 440 -19.46 22.30 4.87
C SER A 440 -19.90 21.34 3.75
N ASP A 441 -19.12 20.27 3.55
CA ASP A 441 -19.61 19.09 2.85
C ASP A 441 -20.80 18.47 3.60
N ILE A 442 -21.63 17.73 2.85
CA ILE A 442 -22.75 16.97 3.40
C ILE A 442 -22.24 15.60 3.86
N LEU A 443 -22.50 15.23 5.11
CA LEU A 443 -22.26 13.90 5.64
C LEU A 443 -23.58 13.11 5.66
N MET A 444 -23.58 11.90 5.07
CA MET A 444 -24.75 11.01 5.08
C MET A 444 -24.73 10.11 6.31
N LEU A 445 -25.89 9.98 6.96
CA LEU A 445 -26.05 9.34 8.26
C LEU A 445 -27.23 8.33 8.24
N ARG A 446 -27.21 7.40 9.17
CA ARG A 446 -28.41 6.65 9.55
C ARG A 446 -29.35 7.57 10.28
N PRO A 447 -30.68 7.43 10.09
CA PRO A 447 -31.65 8.20 10.85
C PRO A 447 -31.54 7.93 12.36
N SER A 448 -31.72 8.94 13.18
CA SER A 448 -31.74 8.84 14.62
C SER A 448 -33.05 9.38 15.16
N SER A 449 -33.56 8.78 16.25
CA SER A 449 -34.71 9.30 17.00
C SER A 449 -34.33 10.52 17.85
N GLU A 450 -33.08 10.60 18.28
CA GLU A 450 -32.49 11.77 18.92
C GLU A 450 -31.61 12.49 17.91
N GLU A 451 -32.02 13.68 17.49
CA GLU A 451 -31.28 14.48 16.54
C GLU A 451 -29.97 14.98 17.18
N PRO A 452 -28.79 14.69 16.59
CA PRO A 452 -27.54 15.20 17.13
C PRO A 452 -27.48 16.73 17.01
N GLU A 453 -26.99 17.39 18.04
CA GLU A 453 -26.83 18.85 18.07
C GLU A 453 -25.44 19.31 17.55
N LEU A 454 -24.49 18.41 17.50
CA LEU A 454 -23.10 18.66 17.12
C LEU A 454 -22.56 17.59 16.16
N LEU A 455 -21.57 17.95 15.35
CA LEU A 455 -20.92 17.03 14.43
C LEU A 455 -20.38 15.78 15.13
N GLU A 456 -19.72 15.96 16.27
CA GLU A 456 -19.10 14.87 17.03
C GLU A 456 -20.15 13.85 17.53
N ALA A 457 -21.36 14.32 17.89
CA ALA A 457 -22.48 13.46 18.29
C ALA A 457 -23.11 12.72 17.09
N ALA A 458 -22.95 13.25 15.87
CA ALA A 458 -23.46 12.64 14.63
C ALA A 458 -22.56 11.53 14.08
N LEU A 459 -21.25 11.56 14.37
CA LEU A 459 -20.26 10.61 13.79
C LEU A 459 -20.62 9.14 13.98
N PRO A 460 -21.16 8.66 15.14
CA PRO A 460 -21.52 7.25 15.30
C PRO A 460 -22.63 6.78 14.34
N GLN A 461 -23.40 7.71 13.77
CA GLN A 461 -24.49 7.44 12.85
C GLN A 461 -24.03 7.51 11.38
N ALA A 462 -22.78 7.91 11.09
CA ALA A 462 -22.31 8.03 9.73
C ALA A 462 -22.47 6.71 8.95
N LEU A 463 -23.00 6.82 7.72
CA LEU A 463 -23.02 5.69 6.80
C LEU A 463 -21.59 5.37 6.38
N LYS A 464 -21.27 4.09 6.22
CA LYS A 464 -19.94 3.64 5.76
C LYS A 464 -19.55 4.32 4.45
N GLN A 465 -20.50 4.33 3.52
CA GLN A 465 -20.39 4.86 2.16
C GLN A 465 -21.54 5.82 1.89
N ALA A 466 -21.41 6.67 0.89
CA ALA A 466 -22.52 7.46 0.39
C ALA A 466 -23.46 6.57 -0.45
N GLU A 467 -24.06 5.59 0.23
CA GLU A 467 -24.91 4.57 -0.39
C GLU A 467 -26.07 4.20 0.50
N ILE A 468 -27.26 3.99 -0.10
CA ILE A 468 -28.47 3.53 0.57
C ILE A 468 -29.13 2.41 -0.26
N LEU A 469 -30.02 1.64 0.38
CA LEU A 469 -30.88 0.68 -0.31
C LEU A 469 -32.19 1.32 -0.75
N THR A 470 -32.81 0.77 -1.78
CA THR A 470 -34.14 1.20 -2.25
C THR A 470 -35.15 1.19 -1.09
N GLY A 471 -35.83 2.32 -0.88
CA GLY A 471 -36.79 2.50 0.21
C GLY A 471 -36.17 2.68 1.61
N GLN A 472 -34.86 2.80 1.71
CA GLN A 472 -34.19 3.12 2.96
C GLN A 472 -34.23 4.63 3.22
N THR A 473 -34.64 5.01 4.43
CA THR A 473 -34.52 6.38 4.95
C THR A 473 -33.05 6.64 5.33
N PHE A 474 -32.62 7.87 5.19
CA PHE A 474 -31.30 8.34 5.62
C PHE A 474 -31.36 9.76 6.15
N ALA A 475 -30.31 10.21 6.78
CA ALA A 475 -30.20 11.59 7.21
C ALA A 475 -28.97 12.25 6.57
N ILE A 476 -28.96 13.56 6.56
CA ILE A 476 -27.80 14.37 6.18
C ILE A 476 -27.45 15.34 7.30
N ALA A 477 -26.15 15.60 7.47
CA ALA A 477 -25.67 16.63 8.37
C ALA A 477 -24.67 17.54 7.67
N TRP A 478 -24.64 18.81 8.11
CA TRP A 478 -23.72 19.82 7.62
C TRP A 478 -23.50 20.90 8.69
N GLU A 479 -22.50 21.75 8.48
CA GLU A 479 -22.28 22.97 9.25
C GLU A 479 -22.35 24.20 8.35
N VAL A 480 -22.77 25.30 8.95
CA VAL A 480 -22.70 26.63 8.35
C VAL A 480 -21.72 27.46 9.19
N SER A 481 -20.73 28.03 8.58
CA SER A 481 -19.77 28.96 9.20
C SER A 481 -19.95 30.38 8.66
N GLY A 482 -19.40 31.39 9.35
CA GLY A 482 -19.44 32.79 8.92
C GLY A 482 -20.74 33.52 9.22
N LEU A 483 -21.54 33.01 10.17
CA LEU A 483 -22.80 33.60 10.64
C LEU A 483 -22.65 34.18 12.06
N GLY A 484 -23.67 34.89 12.52
CA GLY A 484 -23.78 35.38 13.91
C GLY A 484 -23.09 36.73 14.20
N PHE A 485 -22.56 37.38 13.16
CA PHE A 485 -22.03 38.76 13.26
C PHE A 485 -23.13 39.82 13.14
N ARG A 486 -24.31 39.45 12.68
CA ARG A 486 -25.51 40.29 12.52
C ARG A 486 -26.75 39.41 12.60
N SER A 487 -27.90 40.03 12.88
CA SER A 487 -29.17 39.32 12.80
C SER A 487 -29.54 39.07 11.35
N GLU A 488 -29.75 37.82 10.99
CA GLU A 488 -30.09 37.41 9.63
C GLU A 488 -31.04 36.20 9.62
N THR A 489 -31.85 36.13 8.57
CA THR A 489 -32.71 34.96 8.31
C THR A 489 -32.01 34.09 7.25
N LEU A 490 -32.01 32.81 7.53
CA LEU A 490 -31.39 31.77 6.69
C LEU A 490 -32.49 31.03 5.94
N LEU A 491 -32.44 31.02 4.62
CA LEU A 491 -33.30 30.18 3.78
C LEU A 491 -32.48 28.99 3.29
N PHE A 492 -32.83 27.80 3.73
CA PHE A 492 -32.27 26.54 3.26
C PHE A 492 -33.14 25.94 2.16
N GLU A 493 -32.48 25.44 1.10
CA GLU A 493 -33.12 24.65 0.04
C GLU A 493 -32.33 23.33 -0.12
N VAL A 494 -33.01 22.20 0.12
CA VAL A 494 -32.46 20.86 -0.14
C VAL A 494 -33.18 20.25 -1.33
N SER A 495 -32.42 19.71 -2.28
CA SER A 495 -32.99 19.01 -3.44
C SER A 495 -32.26 17.68 -3.68
N VAL A 496 -33.03 16.67 -4.10
CA VAL A 496 -32.48 15.37 -4.51
C VAL A 496 -32.88 15.12 -5.97
N SER A 497 -31.89 14.83 -6.79
CA SER A 497 -32.08 14.60 -8.24
C SER A 497 -31.26 13.41 -8.73
N GLN A 498 -31.81 12.65 -9.67
CA GLN A 498 -31.10 11.53 -10.30
C GLN A 498 -30.09 12.03 -11.33
N ILE A 499 -28.89 11.45 -11.33
CA ILE A 499 -27.84 11.75 -12.29
C ILE A 499 -27.95 10.75 -13.46
N ASN A 500 -28.26 11.23 -14.64
CA ASN A 500 -28.32 10.39 -15.85
C ASN A 500 -26.91 10.05 -16.36
N ARG A 501 -26.69 8.79 -16.79
CA ARG A 501 -25.38 8.27 -17.28
C ARG A 501 -24.69 9.11 -18.36
N GLY A 502 -25.42 9.94 -19.13
CA GLY A 502 -24.86 10.83 -20.16
C GLY A 502 -24.08 12.04 -19.62
N VAL A 503 -24.23 12.37 -18.33
CA VAL A 503 -23.66 13.59 -17.71
C VAL A 503 -22.38 13.28 -16.92
N LEU A 504 -22.13 12.03 -16.56
CA LEU A 504 -20.96 11.59 -15.76
C LEU A 504 -19.60 11.92 -16.42
N ARG A 505 -19.56 12.18 -17.72
CA ARG A 505 -18.33 12.53 -18.44
C ARG A 505 -17.97 14.02 -18.36
N GLN A 506 -18.85 14.86 -17.77
CA GLN A 506 -18.70 16.33 -17.69
C GLN A 506 -18.66 16.89 -16.26
N ILE A 507 -18.68 16.04 -15.22
CA ILE A 507 -18.65 16.51 -13.81
C ILE A 507 -17.26 17.06 -13.41
N GLY A 508 -16.24 16.90 -14.23
CA GLY A 508 -14.93 17.56 -14.04
C GLY A 508 -14.92 19.03 -14.47
N GLU A 509 -15.82 19.46 -15.35
CA GLU A 509 -15.87 20.82 -15.86
C GLU A 509 -17.33 21.29 -16.05
N PHE A 510 -17.74 22.26 -15.22
CA PHE A 510 -18.93 23.07 -15.38
C PHE A 510 -20.32 22.54 -14.99
N LEU A 511 -20.80 23.04 -13.87
CA LEU A 511 -22.20 23.24 -13.46
C LEU A 511 -23.05 23.94 -14.55
N ARG A 512 -23.64 23.21 -15.51
CA ARG A 512 -24.77 23.66 -16.31
C ARG A 512 -25.68 22.51 -16.75
N ILE A 513 -26.74 22.30 -15.99
CA ILE A 513 -28.17 22.06 -16.27
C ILE A 513 -28.50 21.26 -17.53
N THR A 514 -28.78 19.97 -17.36
CA THR A 514 -29.80 19.26 -18.11
C THR A 514 -31.04 19.05 -17.23
N LYS A 515 -32.26 19.27 -17.74
CA LYS A 515 -33.51 19.22 -16.97
C LYS A 515 -33.71 17.85 -16.34
N PRO A 516 -33.75 17.74 -15.01
CA PRO A 516 -34.02 16.45 -14.33
C PRO A 516 -35.54 16.18 -14.29
N THR A 517 -35.89 14.90 -14.26
CA THR A 517 -37.13 14.40 -13.68
C THR A 517 -37.36 15.12 -12.35
N ARG A 518 -38.52 15.73 -12.14
CA ARG A 518 -38.84 16.67 -11.05
C ARG A 518 -38.05 16.39 -9.76
N PRO A 519 -37.11 17.29 -9.38
CA PRO A 519 -36.34 17.11 -8.15
C PRO A 519 -37.29 17.18 -6.95
N LEU A 520 -37.07 16.28 -5.98
CA LEU A 520 -37.66 16.44 -4.66
C LEU A 520 -37.02 17.70 -4.05
N ARG A 521 -37.82 18.66 -3.60
CA ARG A 521 -37.34 19.91 -3.00
C ARG A 521 -38.00 20.14 -1.65
N LEU A 522 -37.18 20.52 -0.70
CA LEU A 522 -37.57 20.98 0.63
C LEU A 522 -36.96 22.35 0.86
N SER A 523 -37.71 23.30 1.38
CA SER A 523 -37.19 24.62 1.79
C SER A 523 -37.81 25.07 3.11
N TRP A 524 -37.02 25.74 3.94
CA TRP A 524 -37.45 26.33 5.17
C TRP A 524 -36.62 27.55 5.53
N GLU A 525 -37.17 28.40 6.38
CA GLU A 525 -36.49 29.56 6.92
C GLU A 525 -36.27 29.38 8.43
N GLU A 526 -35.13 29.87 8.91
CA GLU A 526 -34.81 29.91 10.33
C GLU A 526 -33.95 31.13 10.67
N PRO A 527 -33.97 31.59 11.95
CA PRO A 527 -33.08 32.67 12.38
C PRO A 527 -31.62 32.20 12.38
N GLY A 528 -30.71 33.08 12.02
CA GLY A 528 -29.26 32.83 12.17
C GLY A 528 -28.83 32.74 13.62
N PRO A 529 -27.65 32.19 13.93
CA PRO A 529 -27.14 32.05 15.27
C PRO A 529 -26.92 33.42 15.93
N PRO A 530 -27.15 33.53 17.26
CA PRO A 530 -27.01 34.82 17.97
C PRO A 530 -25.54 35.25 18.11
N ASN A 531 -24.59 34.33 18.00
CA ASN A 531 -23.16 34.58 18.15
C ASN A 531 -22.38 33.87 17.03
N PRO A 532 -21.20 34.37 16.66
CA PRO A 532 -20.33 33.70 15.71
C PRO A 532 -19.89 32.31 16.19
N SER A 533 -20.50 31.28 15.62
CA SER A 533 -20.15 29.87 15.86
C SER A 533 -20.58 29.01 14.67
N PRO A 534 -19.97 27.89 14.42
CA PRO A 534 -20.48 26.94 13.43
C PRO A 534 -21.89 26.48 13.81
N LEU A 535 -22.81 26.59 12.86
CA LEU A 535 -24.23 26.18 13.04
C LEU A 535 -24.36 24.77 12.47
N PHE A 536 -24.39 23.76 13.34
CA PHE A 536 -24.65 22.38 12.93
C PHE A 536 -26.12 22.15 12.61
N ARG A 537 -26.40 21.40 11.55
CA ARG A 537 -27.77 21.00 11.14
C ARG A 537 -27.80 19.53 10.77
N TYR A 538 -28.90 18.91 11.09
CA TYR A 538 -29.27 17.54 10.84
C TYR A 538 -30.65 17.48 10.20
N LEU A 539 -30.84 16.64 9.15
CA LEU A 539 -32.12 16.51 8.47
C LEU A 539 -32.37 15.04 8.09
N ASN A 540 -33.47 14.48 8.59
CA ASN A 540 -33.97 13.18 8.16
C ASN A 540 -34.64 13.32 6.79
N LEU A 541 -34.28 12.40 5.85
CA LEU A 541 -34.84 12.34 4.51
C LEU A 541 -35.57 10.99 4.32
N ASP A 542 -36.86 11.05 4.13
CA ASP A 542 -37.69 9.92 3.74
C ASP A 542 -38.07 10.03 2.28
N LEU A 543 -37.42 9.19 1.44
CA LEU A 543 -37.52 9.24 -0.01
C LEU A 543 -37.89 7.86 -0.57
N PRO A 544 -39.14 7.38 -0.32
CA PRO A 544 -39.52 5.98 -0.56
C PRO A 544 -39.50 5.54 -2.03
N ASN A 545 -39.48 6.48 -2.97
CA ASN A 545 -39.61 6.22 -4.40
C ASN A 545 -38.29 6.32 -5.18
N LEU A 546 -37.13 6.38 -4.52
CA LEU A 546 -35.86 6.36 -5.20
C LEU A 546 -35.60 4.96 -5.81
N LYS A 547 -35.38 4.91 -7.12
CA LYS A 547 -34.97 3.69 -7.83
C LYS A 547 -33.45 3.51 -7.74
N ALA A 548 -32.97 2.31 -8.02
CA ALA A 548 -31.54 2.08 -8.13
C ALA A 548 -30.87 3.03 -9.14
N GLY A 549 -29.74 3.60 -8.78
CA GLY A 549 -29.02 4.58 -9.59
C GLY A 549 -28.20 5.58 -8.79
N LYS A 550 -27.59 6.52 -9.48
CA LYS A 550 -26.81 7.60 -8.85
C LYS A 550 -27.66 8.86 -8.70
N TYR A 551 -27.52 9.51 -7.57
CA TYR A 551 -28.26 10.70 -7.19
C TYR A 551 -27.32 11.76 -6.64
N GLU A 552 -27.75 13.01 -6.71
CA GLU A 552 -27.13 14.16 -6.04
C GLU A 552 -28.10 14.71 -5.01
N VAL A 553 -27.68 14.85 -3.76
CA VAL A 553 -28.30 15.74 -2.79
C VAL A 553 -27.57 17.08 -2.84
N ARG A 554 -28.33 18.15 -3.02
CA ARG A 554 -27.81 19.51 -3.13
C ARG A 554 -28.46 20.40 -2.08
N LEU A 555 -27.63 21.10 -1.34
CA LEU A 555 -28.00 22.05 -0.30
C LEU A 555 -27.61 23.45 -0.75
N VAL A 556 -28.51 24.39 -0.65
CA VAL A 556 -28.28 25.81 -0.92
C VAL A 556 -28.70 26.61 0.30
N LEU A 557 -27.83 27.49 0.76
CA LEU A 557 -28.12 28.49 1.77
C LEU A 557 -28.20 29.86 1.12
N LYS A 558 -29.32 30.54 1.33
CA LYS A 558 -29.54 31.92 0.90
C LYS A 558 -29.73 32.84 2.11
N THR A 559 -29.05 33.96 2.08
CA THR A 559 -29.11 34.97 3.13
C THR A 559 -29.11 36.35 2.52
N VAL A 560 -29.97 37.25 2.97
CA VAL A 560 -30.12 38.59 2.41
C VAL A 560 -28.79 39.36 2.44
N GLY A 561 -28.35 39.83 1.27
CA GLY A 561 -27.10 40.59 1.12
C GLY A 561 -25.83 39.78 1.15
N ARG A 562 -25.91 38.46 0.96
CA ARG A 562 -24.75 37.55 0.79
C ARG A 562 -24.89 36.74 -0.50
N ALA A 563 -23.80 36.21 -0.99
CA ALA A 563 -23.82 35.23 -2.07
C ALA A 563 -24.41 33.89 -1.55
N ASP A 564 -25.12 33.16 -2.41
CA ASP A 564 -25.62 31.82 -2.09
C ASP A 564 -24.44 30.87 -1.83
N ALA A 565 -24.48 30.16 -0.70
CA ALA A 565 -23.55 29.06 -0.43
C ALA A 565 -24.18 27.73 -0.89
N VAL A 566 -23.40 26.88 -1.50
CA VAL A 566 -23.87 25.62 -2.09
C VAL A 566 -22.95 24.47 -1.70
N SER A 567 -23.54 23.36 -1.27
CA SER A 567 -22.87 22.08 -1.05
C SER A 567 -23.66 20.97 -1.74
N ALA A 568 -22.96 19.96 -2.27
CA ALA A 568 -23.60 18.85 -2.95
C ALA A 568 -22.84 17.53 -2.66
N ARG A 569 -23.61 16.44 -2.54
CA ARG A 569 -23.07 15.09 -2.37
C ARG A 569 -23.72 14.13 -3.34
N VAL A 570 -22.87 13.40 -4.08
CA VAL A 570 -23.31 12.28 -4.91
C VAL A 570 -23.42 11.02 -4.03
N PHE A 571 -24.49 10.27 -4.21
CA PHE A 571 -24.70 9.00 -3.54
C PHE A 571 -25.33 7.97 -4.48
N SER A 572 -25.21 6.70 -4.14
CA SER A 572 -25.82 5.59 -4.87
C SER A 572 -27.02 5.02 -4.12
N VAL A 573 -28.00 4.56 -4.91
CA VAL A 573 -29.13 3.76 -4.43
C VAL A 573 -28.99 2.37 -5.05
N GLN A 574 -28.87 1.34 -4.22
CA GLN A 574 -28.78 -0.05 -4.64
C GLN A 574 -30.15 -0.74 -4.52
N GLU A 575 -30.37 -1.77 -5.31
CA GLU A 575 -31.53 -2.66 -5.12
C GLU A 575 -31.36 -3.43 -3.80
N ARG A 576 -32.51 -3.69 -3.15
CA ARG A 576 -32.54 -4.36 -1.86
C ARG A 576 -32.28 -5.85 -2.03
#